data_10ca4e45fba3188aca77b4e725b60857
#
_entry.id   10ca4e45fba3188aca77b4e725b60857
#
_cell.length_a   1.000
_cell.length_b   1.000
_cell.length_c   1.000
_cell.angle_alpha   90.00
_cell.angle_beta   90.00
_cell.angle_gamma   90.00
#
_symmetry.space_group_name_H-M   'P 1'
#
loop_
_entity.id
_entity.type
_entity.pdbx_description
1 polymer ?
#
loop_
_entity_poly.entity_id
_entity_poly.type
_entity_poly.pdbx_seq_one_letter_code
_entity_poly.pdbx_strand_id
1 'polypeptide(L)'
;ASGSGVYGDAGETEVAEDYAPMRPVSTYGASKLAGEALICSYCHMFDLTGRAFRFANVVGPNQTHGVAYDFIRRLLADPRRLKILGDGRQSKSYIHVDDVVDAMLFVHGGGGRGYDCFNVATEDYVTVREIADLVVVRLGLRDVVYEFSGGDRGWKGDVPVVRFDTRKLRALGWTHRRTSREALRDSIDAMIASARDGKLT
;
A
#
# COMPACT_ATOMS: atom_id res chain seq x y z
N ALA A 1 -4.02 -10.72 7.07
CA ALA A 1 -3.46 -9.57 6.35
C ALA A 1 -1.93 -9.68 6.27
N SER A 2 -1.39 -9.65 5.07
CA SER A 2 0.04 -9.56 4.75
C SER A 2 0.30 -8.32 3.89
N GLY A 3 1.46 -8.19 3.28
CA GLY A 3 1.78 -7.04 2.44
C GLY A 3 3.04 -7.22 1.61
N SER A 4 3.35 -6.25 0.77
CA SER A 4 4.50 -6.25 -0.15
C SER A 4 5.86 -6.48 0.52
N GLY A 5 5.98 -6.14 1.80
CA GLY A 5 7.23 -6.28 2.55
C GLY A 5 7.78 -7.70 2.64
N VAL A 6 6.97 -8.73 2.37
CA VAL A 6 7.40 -10.13 2.36
C VAL A 6 8.35 -10.44 1.21
N TYR A 7 8.22 -9.74 0.08
CA TYR A 7 9.04 -9.96 -1.11
C TYR A 7 10.46 -9.42 -0.96
N GLY A 8 10.63 -8.38 -0.13
CA GLY A 8 11.89 -7.63 -0.06
C GLY A 8 12.04 -6.66 -1.23
N ASP A 9 13.29 -6.33 -1.56
CA ASP A 9 13.62 -5.42 -2.65
C ASP A 9 13.84 -6.21 -3.95
N ALA A 10 12.78 -6.30 -4.76
CA ALA A 10 12.79 -6.97 -6.07
C ALA A 10 13.05 -5.99 -7.24
N GLY A 11 13.27 -4.70 -6.95
CA GLY A 11 13.40 -3.66 -7.97
C GLY A 11 12.14 -3.54 -8.84
N GLU A 12 12.33 -3.47 -10.15
CA GLU A 12 11.22 -3.38 -11.12
C GLU A 12 10.61 -4.75 -11.49
N THR A 13 11.06 -5.84 -10.86
CA THR A 13 10.50 -7.17 -11.14
C THR A 13 9.06 -7.25 -10.63
N GLU A 14 8.14 -7.68 -11.50
CA GLU A 14 6.79 -8.04 -11.07
C GLU A 14 6.84 -9.31 -10.22
N VAL A 15 6.31 -9.21 -8.99
CA VAL A 15 6.33 -10.31 -8.02
C VAL A 15 4.96 -11.00 -7.99
N ALA A 16 4.92 -12.24 -8.43
CA ALA A 16 3.78 -13.13 -8.27
C ALA A 16 3.77 -13.77 -6.87
N GLU A 17 2.72 -14.47 -6.54
CA GLU A 17 2.56 -15.10 -5.22
C GLU A 17 3.59 -16.22 -4.95
N ASP A 18 4.12 -16.84 -5.98
CA ASP A 18 5.16 -17.90 -5.94
C ASP A 18 6.60 -17.35 -6.08
N TYR A 19 6.78 -16.03 -6.10
CA TYR A 19 8.10 -15.40 -6.16
C TYR A 19 9.00 -15.88 -5.01
N ALA A 20 10.18 -16.33 -5.37
CA ALA A 20 11.19 -16.81 -4.42
C ALA A 20 12.60 -16.42 -4.89
N PRO A 21 13.58 -16.26 -3.97
CA PRO A 21 13.41 -16.29 -2.51
C PRO A 21 12.85 -14.99 -1.94
N MET A 22 11.94 -15.08 -0.97
CA MET A 22 11.46 -13.91 -0.23
C MET A 22 12.54 -13.44 0.75
N ARG A 23 12.95 -12.16 0.66
CA ARG A 23 14.02 -11.56 1.48
C ARG A 23 13.55 -10.24 2.11
N PRO A 24 12.68 -10.27 3.12
CA PRO A 24 12.19 -9.05 3.76
C PRO A 24 13.32 -8.16 4.25
N VAL A 25 13.26 -6.86 3.95
CA VAL A 25 14.27 -5.86 4.36
C VAL A 25 13.89 -5.14 5.66
N SER A 26 12.72 -5.48 6.24
CA SER A 26 12.24 -4.90 7.49
C SER A 26 11.72 -5.99 8.42
N THR A 27 11.77 -5.72 9.74
CA THR A 27 11.21 -6.61 10.76
C THR A 27 9.70 -6.77 10.59
N TYR A 28 9.00 -5.73 10.11
CA TYR A 28 7.59 -5.81 9.76
C TYR A 28 7.36 -6.83 8.63
N GLY A 29 8.07 -6.73 7.51
CA GLY A 29 7.97 -7.69 6.40
C GLY A 29 8.29 -9.12 6.85
N ALA A 30 9.33 -9.29 7.67
CA ALA A 30 9.71 -10.59 8.23
C ALA A 30 8.60 -11.17 9.11
N SER A 31 7.95 -10.36 9.96
CA SER A 31 6.83 -10.82 10.79
C SER A 31 5.62 -11.25 9.98
N LYS A 32 5.34 -10.56 8.86
CA LYS A 32 4.25 -10.94 7.96
C LYS A 32 4.56 -12.26 7.24
N LEU A 33 5.78 -12.45 6.75
CA LEU A 33 6.21 -13.70 6.12
C LEU A 33 6.15 -14.88 7.10
N ALA A 34 6.59 -14.68 8.34
CA ALA A 34 6.47 -15.68 9.40
C ALA A 34 4.99 -16.05 9.67
N GLY A 35 4.10 -15.05 9.69
CA GLY A 35 2.67 -15.27 9.84
C GLY A 35 2.06 -16.08 8.70
N GLU A 36 2.45 -15.81 7.45
CA GLU A 36 2.03 -16.61 6.29
C GLU A 36 2.49 -18.07 6.41
N ALA A 37 3.76 -18.28 6.79
CA ALA A 37 4.32 -19.62 6.96
C ALA A 37 3.60 -20.41 8.06
N LEU A 38 3.26 -19.75 9.19
CA LEU A 38 2.49 -20.37 10.25
C LEU A 38 1.09 -20.76 9.78
N ILE A 39 0.36 -19.86 9.13
CA ILE A 39 -0.97 -20.15 8.60
C ILE A 39 -0.92 -21.32 7.61
N CYS A 40 0.07 -21.32 6.70
CA CYS A 40 0.27 -22.41 5.75
C CYS A 40 0.46 -23.76 6.46
N SER A 41 1.33 -23.80 7.48
CA SER A 41 1.58 -25.00 8.29
C SER A 41 0.32 -25.49 9.01
N TYR A 42 -0.42 -24.57 9.65
CA TYR A 42 -1.68 -24.92 10.34
C TYR A 42 -2.73 -25.46 9.36
N CYS A 43 -2.84 -24.88 8.18
CA CYS A 43 -3.76 -25.41 7.16
C CYS A 43 -3.39 -26.83 6.76
N HIS A 44 -2.09 -27.13 6.61
CA HIS A 44 -1.63 -28.47 6.25
C HIS A 44 -1.80 -29.48 7.38
N MET A 45 -1.42 -29.10 8.63
CA MET A 45 -1.44 -30.04 9.77
C MET A 45 -2.83 -30.35 10.30
N PHE A 46 -3.78 -29.43 10.15
CA PHE A 46 -5.10 -29.51 10.79
C PHE A 46 -6.27 -29.41 9.80
N ASP A 47 -6.00 -29.58 8.52
CA ASP A 47 -7.02 -29.51 7.43
C ASP A 47 -7.85 -28.21 7.46
N LEU A 48 -7.21 -27.09 7.88
CA LEU A 48 -7.86 -25.79 7.92
C LEU A 48 -7.82 -25.12 6.55
N THR A 49 -8.69 -24.13 6.36
CA THR A 49 -8.66 -23.25 5.21
C THR A 49 -8.12 -21.90 5.60
N GLY A 50 -7.01 -21.47 5.00
CA GLY A 50 -6.36 -20.18 5.25
C GLY A 50 -6.12 -19.39 3.98
N ARG A 51 -6.29 -18.09 4.04
CA ARG A 51 -6.01 -17.16 2.94
C ARG A 51 -5.13 -16.03 3.43
N ALA A 52 -4.00 -15.83 2.80
CA ALA A 52 -3.14 -14.68 3.01
C ALA A 52 -3.35 -13.66 1.87
N PHE A 53 -3.45 -12.39 2.23
CA PHE A 53 -3.59 -11.30 1.26
C PHE A 53 -2.40 -10.37 1.39
N ARG A 54 -1.58 -10.28 0.36
CA ARG A 54 -0.42 -9.38 0.26
C ARG A 54 -0.86 -8.08 -0.37
N PHE A 55 -1.15 -7.11 0.49
CA PHE A 55 -1.67 -5.82 0.06
C PHE A 55 -0.58 -4.90 -0.49
N ALA A 56 -0.95 -4.12 -1.51
CA ALA A 56 -0.31 -2.85 -1.83
C ALA A 56 -0.52 -1.85 -0.69
N ASN A 57 -0.11 -0.59 -0.87
CA ASN A 57 -0.38 0.45 0.13
C ASN A 57 -1.89 0.72 0.21
N VAL A 58 -2.50 0.30 1.31
CA VAL A 58 -3.94 0.50 1.53
C VAL A 58 -4.17 1.94 1.98
N VAL A 59 -5.11 2.61 1.33
CA VAL A 59 -5.52 3.98 1.62
C VAL A 59 -7.04 4.07 1.76
N GLY A 60 -7.54 5.09 2.46
CA GLY A 60 -8.97 5.29 2.63
C GLY A 60 -9.29 6.26 3.78
N PRO A 61 -10.57 6.40 4.11
CA PRO A 61 -11.01 7.19 5.28
C PRO A 61 -10.38 6.68 6.59
N ASN A 62 -10.21 7.58 7.56
CA ASN A 62 -9.65 7.28 8.89
C ASN A 62 -8.20 6.77 8.88
N GLN A 63 -7.44 7.00 7.83
CA GLN A 63 -6.03 6.69 7.79
C GLN A 63 -5.26 7.56 8.80
N THR A 64 -4.40 6.94 9.63
CA THR A 64 -3.66 7.61 10.72
C THR A 64 -2.15 7.64 10.48
N HIS A 65 -1.67 7.15 9.35
CA HIS A 65 -0.26 7.11 8.98
C HIS A 65 -0.10 6.99 7.45
N GLY A 66 1.12 7.12 6.97
CA GLY A 66 1.47 6.99 5.56
C GLY A 66 1.74 8.35 4.90
N VAL A 67 2.31 8.29 3.69
CA VAL A 67 2.88 9.46 3.01
C VAL A 67 1.87 10.61 2.81
N ALA A 68 0.65 10.31 2.38
CA ALA A 68 -0.37 11.34 2.16
C ALA A 68 -0.82 11.98 3.49
N TYR A 69 -1.01 11.17 4.54
CA TYR A 69 -1.32 11.64 5.87
C TYR A 69 -0.24 12.57 6.43
N ASP A 70 1.03 12.17 6.32
CA ASP A 70 2.16 12.98 6.76
C ASP A 70 2.27 14.30 5.99
N PHE A 71 2.01 14.29 4.69
CA PHE A 71 2.04 15.49 3.86
C PHE A 71 0.91 16.45 4.23
N ILE A 72 -0.29 15.96 4.44
CA ILE A 72 -1.42 16.79 4.92
C ILE A 72 -1.06 17.45 6.26
N ARG A 73 -0.58 16.69 7.24
CA ARG A 73 -0.20 17.23 8.55
C ARG A 73 0.89 18.30 8.45
N ARG A 74 1.92 18.05 7.64
CA ARG A 74 3.03 19.00 7.44
C ARG A 74 2.56 20.27 6.76
N LEU A 75 1.73 20.18 5.73
CA LEU A 75 1.22 21.34 5.00
C LEU A 75 0.16 22.13 5.76
N LEU A 76 -0.57 21.49 6.68
CA LEU A 76 -1.44 22.22 7.63
C LEU A 76 -0.62 22.99 8.66
N ALA A 77 0.58 22.53 9.03
CA ALA A 77 1.49 23.21 9.94
C ALA A 77 2.31 24.30 9.25
N ASP A 78 2.80 24.06 8.04
CA ASP A 78 3.52 25.02 7.20
C ASP A 78 3.06 24.91 5.74
N PRO A 79 2.16 25.79 5.26
CA PRO A 79 1.61 25.72 3.92
C PRO A 79 2.59 26.13 2.80
N ARG A 80 3.81 26.52 3.13
CA ARG A 80 4.81 26.99 2.16
C ARG A 80 5.89 25.97 1.87
N ARG A 81 6.11 25.00 2.75
CA ARG A 81 7.22 24.04 2.65
C ARG A 81 6.77 22.62 2.93
N LEU A 82 7.20 21.69 2.07
CA LEU A 82 6.96 20.28 2.27
C LEU A 82 8.28 19.53 2.24
N LYS A 83 8.69 19.00 3.39
CA LYS A 83 9.82 18.08 3.47
C LYS A 83 9.40 16.68 3.02
N ILE A 84 10.10 16.15 2.01
CA ILE A 84 9.88 14.84 1.40
C ILE A 84 11.10 13.96 1.69
N LEU A 85 10.85 12.76 2.24
CA LEU A 85 11.91 11.79 2.49
C LEU A 85 12.28 11.07 1.18
N GLY A 86 13.59 10.89 0.95
CA GLY A 86 14.12 10.37 -0.30
C GLY A 86 14.20 11.43 -1.39
N ASP A 87 14.23 11.01 -2.64
CA ASP A 87 14.26 11.86 -3.84
C ASP A 87 12.89 12.10 -4.48
N GLY A 88 11.83 11.50 -3.92
CA GLY A 88 10.46 11.59 -4.41
C GLY A 88 10.12 10.65 -5.57
N ARG A 89 11.05 9.80 -6.02
CA ARG A 89 10.86 8.86 -7.12
C ARG A 89 10.35 7.49 -6.68
N GLN A 90 10.32 7.22 -5.38
CA GLN A 90 9.75 5.97 -4.85
C GLN A 90 8.34 5.79 -5.44
N SER A 91 8.08 4.61 -6.01
CA SER A 91 6.90 4.36 -6.84
C SER A 91 6.21 3.06 -6.41
N LYS A 92 4.94 3.18 -6.01
CA LYS A 92 4.16 2.04 -5.48
C LYS A 92 2.73 2.11 -5.99
N SER A 93 2.02 0.99 -5.92
CA SER A 93 0.57 0.99 -6.09
C SER A 93 -0.14 1.31 -4.77
N TYR A 94 -1.31 1.96 -4.88
CA TYR A 94 -2.17 2.33 -3.76
C TYR A 94 -3.57 1.81 -4.03
N ILE A 95 -4.12 1.05 -3.09
CA ILE A 95 -5.43 0.44 -3.23
C ILE A 95 -6.39 0.98 -2.18
N HIS A 96 -7.63 1.25 -2.57
CA HIS A 96 -8.64 1.72 -1.63
C HIS A 96 -9.06 0.60 -0.68
N VAL A 97 -9.31 0.92 0.59
CA VAL A 97 -9.72 -0.06 1.61
C VAL A 97 -10.98 -0.83 1.23
N ASP A 98 -11.95 -0.18 0.54
CA ASP A 98 -13.16 -0.88 0.07
C ASP A 98 -12.82 -1.98 -0.94
N ASP A 99 -11.87 -1.72 -1.86
CA ASP A 99 -11.44 -2.70 -2.85
C ASP A 99 -10.68 -3.87 -2.18
N VAL A 100 -9.93 -3.59 -1.10
CA VAL A 100 -9.28 -4.61 -0.27
C VAL A 100 -10.32 -5.50 0.40
N VAL A 101 -11.32 -4.91 1.05
CA VAL A 101 -12.40 -5.68 1.72
C VAL A 101 -13.19 -6.50 0.70
N ASP A 102 -13.51 -5.90 -0.45
CA ASP A 102 -14.20 -6.57 -1.55
C ASP A 102 -13.41 -7.78 -2.07
N ALA A 103 -12.08 -7.64 -2.28
CA ALA A 103 -11.22 -8.75 -2.67
C ALA A 103 -11.23 -9.90 -1.65
N MET A 104 -11.14 -9.56 -0.36
CA MET A 104 -11.15 -10.56 0.71
C MET A 104 -12.47 -11.34 0.74
N LEU A 105 -13.61 -10.63 0.64
CA LEU A 105 -14.94 -11.26 0.62
C LEU A 105 -15.17 -12.09 -0.64
N PHE A 106 -14.70 -11.59 -1.79
CA PHE A 106 -14.77 -12.32 -3.06
C PHE A 106 -14.03 -13.66 -2.98
N VAL A 107 -12.77 -13.65 -2.53
CA VAL A 107 -11.98 -14.89 -2.37
C VAL A 107 -12.58 -15.82 -1.33
N HIS A 108 -13.13 -15.28 -0.23
CA HIS A 108 -13.81 -16.09 0.79
C HIS A 108 -15.03 -16.80 0.22
N GLY A 109 -15.84 -16.13 -0.58
CA GLY A 109 -17.03 -16.70 -1.23
C GLY A 109 -16.72 -17.76 -2.31
N GLY A 110 -15.52 -17.71 -2.91
CA GLY A 110 -15.08 -18.68 -3.93
C GLY A 110 -14.73 -20.07 -3.41
N GLY A 111 -14.68 -20.29 -2.10
CA GLY A 111 -14.38 -21.57 -1.47
C GLY A 111 -12.91 -21.99 -1.62
N GLY A 112 -12.66 -23.30 -1.67
CA GLY A 112 -11.34 -23.92 -1.73
C GLY A 112 -10.85 -24.40 -0.36
N ARG A 113 -9.95 -25.39 -0.35
CA ARG A 113 -9.35 -25.96 0.86
C ARG A 113 -7.87 -25.65 0.95
N GLY A 114 -7.32 -25.77 2.16
CA GLY A 114 -5.91 -25.58 2.43
C GLY A 114 -5.50 -24.11 2.39
N TYR A 115 -4.20 -23.89 2.27
CA TYR A 115 -3.61 -22.53 2.24
C TYR A 115 -3.54 -22.00 0.82
N ASP A 116 -3.81 -20.71 0.69
CA ASP A 116 -3.52 -19.96 -0.54
C ASP A 116 -3.20 -18.50 -0.21
N CYS A 117 -2.49 -17.81 -1.11
CA CYS A 117 -2.18 -16.38 -0.96
C CYS A 117 -2.49 -15.60 -2.25
N PHE A 118 -2.75 -14.31 -2.09
CA PHE A 118 -3.19 -13.42 -3.18
C PHE A 118 -2.54 -12.05 -3.07
N ASN A 119 -1.99 -11.57 -4.17
CA ASN A 119 -1.61 -10.18 -4.34
C ASN A 119 -2.87 -9.33 -4.56
N VAL A 120 -3.04 -8.30 -3.74
CA VAL A 120 -4.17 -7.37 -3.83
C VAL A 120 -3.62 -5.97 -4.02
N ALA A 121 -3.60 -5.54 -5.26
CA ALA A 121 -3.00 -4.29 -5.71
C ALA A 121 -3.74 -3.73 -6.92
N THR A 122 -3.51 -2.47 -7.22
CA THR A 122 -3.83 -1.87 -8.53
C THR A 122 -2.69 -2.15 -9.52
N GLU A 123 -2.93 -1.92 -10.80
CA GLU A 123 -1.96 -2.15 -11.89
C GLU A 123 -1.24 -0.86 -12.30
N ASP A 124 -1.55 0.25 -11.66
CA ASP A 124 -0.91 1.54 -11.84
C ASP A 124 -0.08 1.92 -10.61
N TYR A 125 0.85 2.84 -10.81
CA TYR A 125 1.81 3.25 -9.79
C TYR A 125 1.84 4.76 -9.66
N VAL A 126 2.06 5.25 -8.44
CA VAL A 126 2.14 6.68 -8.13
C VAL A 126 3.43 6.93 -7.37
N THR A 127 4.16 7.98 -7.77
CA THR A 127 5.38 8.41 -7.10
C THR A 127 5.06 9.26 -5.86
N VAL A 128 6.01 9.30 -4.92
CA VAL A 128 5.89 10.17 -3.74
C VAL A 128 5.73 11.64 -4.13
N ARG A 129 6.40 12.07 -5.21
CA ARG A 129 6.22 13.44 -5.75
C ARG A 129 4.81 13.69 -6.25
N GLU A 130 4.22 12.77 -7.01
CA GLU A 130 2.83 12.90 -7.49
C GLU A 130 1.83 12.92 -6.33
N ILE A 131 2.10 12.20 -5.24
CA ILE A 131 1.27 12.29 -4.02
C ILE A 131 1.38 13.68 -3.40
N ALA A 132 2.60 14.25 -3.33
CA ALA A 132 2.78 15.61 -2.84
C ALA A 132 2.00 16.63 -3.68
N ASP A 133 2.10 16.53 -5.01
CA ASP A 133 1.38 17.40 -5.95
C ASP A 133 -0.15 17.26 -5.73
N LEU A 134 -0.64 16.04 -5.57
CA LEU A 134 -2.06 15.77 -5.32
C LEU A 134 -2.52 16.41 -3.99
N VAL A 135 -1.76 16.26 -2.91
CA VAL A 135 -2.09 16.86 -1.60
C VAL A 135 -2.10 18.38 -1.68
N VAL A 136 -1.09 18.99 -2.33
CA VAL A 136 -1.01 20.45 -2.52
C VAL A 136 -2.24 20.98 -3.26
N VAL A 137 -2.62 20.31 -4.37
CA VAL A 137 -3.80 20.69 -5.15
C VAL A 137 -5.10 20.55 -4.32
N ARG A 138 -5.24 19.45 -3.57
CA ARG A 138 -6.47 19.20 -2.77
C ARG A 138 -6.60 20.12 -1.57
N LEU A 139 -5.49 20.60 -0.99
CA LEU A 139 -5.48 21.64 0.04
C LEU A 139 -5.69 23.05 -0.54
N GLY A 140 -5.68 23.22 -1.86
CA GLY A 140 -5.80 24.54 -2.52
C GLY A 140 -4.57 25.42 -2.35
N LEU A 141 -3.40 24.82 -2.07
CA LEU A 141 -2.16 25.55 -1.86
C LEU A 141 -1.47 25.87 -3.20
N ARG A 142 -0.62 26.92 -3.19
CA ARG A 142 0.19 27.37 -4.33
C ARG A 142 1.59 27.67 -3.84
N ASP A 143 2.55 27.59 -4.76
CA ASP A 143 3.96 27.96 -4.52
C ASP A 143 4.62 27.23 -3.34
N VAL A 144 4.24 25.97 -3.13
CA VAL A 144 4.83 25.10 -2.10
C VAL A 144 6.24 24.67 -2.53
N VAL A 145 7.24 24.94 -1.71
CA VAL A 145 8.63 24.51 -1.93
C VAL A 145 8.79 23.08 -1.41
N TYR A 146 9.21 22.15 -2.29
CA TYR A 146 9.53 20.78 -1.90
C TYR A 146 11.01 20.65 -1.53
N GLU A 147 11.25 20.14 -0.32
CA GLU A 147 12.59 19.90 0.23
C GLU A 147 12.84 18.38 0.31
N PHE A 148 13.59 17.86 -0.66
CA PHE A 148 13.93 16.43 -0.70
C PHE A 148 15.13 16.13 0.19
N SER A 149 15.05 15.07 1.01
CA SER A 149 16.18 14.66 1.86
C SER A 149 17.29 13.96 1.08
N GLY A 150 17.04 13.59 -0.18
CA GLY A 150 17.96 12.82 -1.02
C GLY A 150 17.94 11.32 -0.70
N GLY A 151 18.59 10.54 -1.58
CA GLY A 151 18.59 9.07 -1.53
C GLY A 151 17.34 8.46 -2.19
N ASP A 152 17.41 7.17 -2.46
CA ASP A 152 16.38 6.39 -3.14
C ASP A 152 15.25 5.90 -2.21
N ARG A 153 15.45 5.99 -0.88
CA ARG A 153 14.55 5.44 0.14
C ARG A 153 14.03 6.50 1.09
N GLY A 154 12.80 6.34 1.54
CA GLY A 154 12.20 7.18 2.58
C GLY A 154 12.75 6.87 3.98
N TRP A 155 13.11 5.61 4.24
CA TRP A 155 13.72 5.12 5.47
C TRP A 155 14.47 3.80 5.22
N LYS A 156 15.28 3.35 6.17
CA LYS A 156 16.20 2.19 5.98
C LYS A 156 15.51 0.87 5.57
N GLY A 157 14.29 0.62 6.04
CA GLY A 157 13.52 -0.59 5.71
C GLY A 157 12.49 -0.36 4.59
N ASP A 158 12.54 0.76 3.89
CA ASP A 158 11.65 1.04 2.77
C ASP A 158 12.06 0.23 1.52
N VAL A 159 11.07 -0.24 0.78
CA VAL A 159 11.24 -0.79 -0.57
C VAL A 159 10.78 0.28 -1.55
N PRO A 160 11.71 0.93 -2.30
CA PRO A 160 11.37 2.09 -3.13
C PRO A 160 10.40 1.78 -4.25
N VAL A 161 10.52 0.58 -4.82
CA VAL A 161 9.72 0.12 -5.94
C VAL A 161 9.11 -1.23 -5.60
N VAL A 162 7.81 -1.37 -5.81
CA VAL A 162 7.10 -2.65 -5.72
C VAL A 162 6.17 -2.76 -6.91
N ARG A 163 6.32 -3.87 -7.65
CA ARG A 163 5.48 -4.22 -8.80
C ARG A 163 4.78 -5.54 -8.49
N PHE A 164 3.47 -5.51 -8.42
CA PHE A 164 2.67 -6.71 -8.14
C PHE A 164 2.19 -7.36 -9.43
N ASP A 165 2.36 -8.68 -9.53
CA ASP A 165 1.59 -9.48 -10.47
C ASP A 165 0.24 -9.81 -9.83
N THR A 166 -0.84 -9.31 -10.39
CA THR A 166 -2.22 -9.50 -9.91
C THR A 166 -3.00 -10.53 -10.73
N ARG A 167 -2.36 -11.19 -11.70
CA ARG A 167 -3.02 -12.11 -12.65
C ARG A 167 -3.79 -13.23 -11.97
N LYS A 168 -3.29 -13.74 -10.84
CA LYS A 168 -3.97 -14.81 -10.08
C LYS A 168 -5.36 -14.39 -9.62
N LEU A 169 -5.49 -13.25 -8.97
CA LEU A 169 -6.77 -12.76 -8.46
C LEU A 169 -7.71 -12.36 -9.60
N ARG A 170 -7.14 -11.75 -10.66
CA ARG A 170 -7.91 -11.39 -11.87
C ARG A 170 -8.43 -12.61 -12.61
N ALA A 171 -7.66 -13.69 -12.67
CA ALA A 171 -8.10 -14.94 -13.30
C ALA A 171 -9.31 -15.58 -12.58
N LEU A 172 -9.52 -15.27 -11.29
CA LEU A 172 -10.74 -15.63 -10.57
C LEU A 172 -11.94 -14.74 -10.89
N GLY A 173 -11.73 -13.61 -11.60
CA GLY A 173 -12.78 -12.67 -12.01
C GLY A 173 -12.87 -11.40 -11.13
N TRP A 174 -11.95 -11.20 -10.17
CA TRP A 174 -11.94 -9.97 -9.38
C TRP A 174 -11.06 -8.89 -10.01
N THR A 175 -11.52 -7.64 -9.98
CA THR A 175 -10.74 -6.45 -10.35
C THR A 175 -11.02 -5.31 -9.38
N HIS A 176 -10.02 -4.47 -9.14
CA HIS A 176 -10.21 -3.25 -8.35
C HIS A 176 -11.12 -2.25 -9.09
N ARG A 177 -11.80 -1.39 -8.33
CA ARG A 177 -12.74 -0.38 -8.86
C ARG A 177 -12.08 0.97 -9.10
N ARG A 178 -10.99 1.25 -8.38
CA ARG A 178 -10.26 2.52 -8.42
C ARG A 178 -8.82 2.30 -8.83
N THR A 179 -8.28 3.20 -9.64
CA THR A 179 -6.85 3.33 -9.86
C THR A 179 -6.15 3.80 -8.57
N SER A 180 -4.82 3.64 -8.48
CA SER A 180 -4.01 4.18 -7.35
C SER A 180 -4.26 5.67 -7.15
N ARG A 181 -4.34 6.43 -8.26
CA ARG A 181 -4.55 7.89 -8.19
C ARG A 181 -5.94 8.24 -7.67
N GLU A 182 -6.97 7.51 -8.06
CA GLU A 182 -8.33 7.70 -7.55
C GLU A 182 -8.45 7.31 -6.09
N ALA A 183 -7.86 6.17 -5.67
CA ALA A 183 -7.82 5.73 -4.29
C ALA A 183 -7.13 6.76 -3.38
N LEU A 184 -5.98 7.30 -3.83
CA LEU A 184 -5.26 8.37 -3.12
C LEU A 184 -6.09 9.64 -3.02
N ARG A 185 -6.73 10.07 -4.11
CA ARG A 185 -7.59 11.27 -4.12
C ARG A 185 -8.72 11.14 -3.11
N ASP A 186 -9.46 10.03 -3.16
CA ASP A 186 -10.60 9.80 -2.28
C ASP A 186 -10.15 9.75 -0.80
N SER A 187 -9.00 9.13 -0.51
CA SER A 187 -8.40 9.08 0.82
C SER A 187 -7.94 10.47 1.30
N ILE A 188 -7.27 11.25 0.45
CA ILE A 188 -6.80 12.61 0.76
C ILE A 188 -8.00 13.52 1.08
N ASP A 189 -9.07 13.45 0.26
CA ASP A 189 -10.27 14.25 0.48
C ASP A 189 -10.94 13.93 1.82
N ALA A 190 -11.04 12.64 2.17
CA ALA A 190 -11.58 12.20 3.45
C ALA A 190 -10.71 12.69 4.64
N MET A 191 -9.37 12.60 4.52
CA MET A 191 -8.45 13.08 5.55
C MET A 191 -8.52 14.61 5.71
N ILE A 192 -8.61 15.38 4.62
CA ILE A 192 -8.77 16.84 4.67
C ILE A 192 -10.10 17.22 5.33
N ALA A 193 -11.18 16.52 5.02
CA ALA A 193 -12.47 16.73 5.69
C ALA A 193 -12.37 16.46 7.20
N SER A 194 -11.74 15.33 7.60
CA SER A 194 -11.48 15.00 9.00
C SER A 194 -10.62 16.04 9.71
N ALA A 195 -9.64 16.61 9.03
CA ALA A 195 -8.78 17.67 9.57
C ALA A 195 -9.60 18.96 9.89
N ARG A 196 -10.51 19.33 9.00
CA ARG A 196 -11.39 20.49 9.19
C ARG A 196 -12.36 20.31 10.37
N ASP A 197 -12.76 19.06 10.63
CA ASP A 197 -13.58 18.70 11.78
C ASP A 197 -12.80 18.54 13.10
N GLY A 198 -11.49 18.81 13.09
CA GLY A 198 -10.60 18.64 14.26
C GLY A 198 -10.34 17.16 14.65
N LYS A 199 -10.62 16.22 13.76
CA LYS A 199 -10.52 14.77 14.00
C LYS A 199 -9.25 14.11 13.43
N LEU A 200 -8.41 14.86 12.71
CA LEU A 200 -7.15 14.36 12.21
C LEU A 200 -6.11 14.43 13.34
N THR A 201 -5.90 13.32 14.04
CA THR A 201 -4.98 13.20 15.18
C THR A 201 -3.69 12.51 14.77
#